data_8e75e2c28cd7f65d10f82908bac4aab9
#
_entry.id   8e75e2c28cd7f65d10f82908bac4aab9
#
_cell.length_a   1.000
_cell.length_b   1.000
_cell.length_c   1.000
_cell.angle_alpha   90.00
_cell.angle_beta   90.00
_cell.angle_gamma   90.00
#
_symmetry.space_group_name_H-M   'P 1'
#
loop_
_entity.id
_entity.type
_entity.pdbx_description
1 polymer ?
#
loop_
_entity_poly.entity_id
_entity_poly.type
_entity_poly.pdbx_seq_one_letter_code
_entity_poly.pdbx_strand_id
1 'polypeptide(L)'
;MTGLRSWWLMRGLVIAGLCAALAFAHSVPLLWPQSGATDLVDLIISARLFYPVWALVAAWLACWVTAQHTPESVLVGAAPGRGRGRILGRELGTTMIAVVAGVAVGYLPVLIAGITRFPWHLADLVAFVALLTGIASLVAVGACGAIVAGPRVGVVLAPVVTVATVVVPAFLINDILLLNRSKSVLSAAYMWSVGGPNPGERLVLTTQLIQILFFALVGFTALKVAVGLAEVRAARNPRGWTALAWVTLPVALMAFLAVQQPLLTEQDPDARLHCESNDVLELCLYPKNEAERGFITDLLTPLMLPSADAQAPRTISQGGTHGVAVEQLEQVGGPRESWGAIQARMWAYRSLMTPTAECQAGALEEETSVVEGVTLARLRFAADKVDSPEIRAIYQQVLDESGHGVDVSGRFSSFDDAAWAAWVEQHREELDGCVVTAEDLP
;
A
#
# COMPACT_ATOMS: atom_id res chain seq x y z
N MET A 1 2.86 -48.84 -2.57
CA MET A 1 3.53 -47.52 -2.73
C MET A 1 2.75 -46.53 -3.57
N THR A 2 1.83 -46.95 -4.42
CA THR A 2 0.97 -46.07 -5.26
C THR A 2 -0.03 -45.22 -4.47
N GLY A 3 -0.64 -45.77 -3.42
CA GLY A 3 -1.67 -45.06 -2.62
C GLY A 3 -1.13 -43.86 -1.82
N LEU A 4 0.09 -43.91 -1.33
CA LEU A 4 0.70 -42.77 -0.61
C LEU A 4 1.01 -41.59 -1.54
N ARG A 5 1.47 -41.85 -2.75
CA ARG A 5 1.74 -40.79 -3.75
C ARG A 5 0.45 -40.07 -4.18
N SER A 6 -0.64 -40.78 -4.37
CA SER A 6 -1.93 -40.18 -4.73
C SER A 6 -2.51 -39.31 -3.62
N TRP A 7 -2.35 -39.67 -2.34
CA TRP A 7 -2.81 -38.89 -1.20
C TRP A 7 -2.06 -37.55 -1.07
N TRP A 8 -0.73 -37.54 -1.28
CA TRP A 8 0.09 -36.33 -1.26
C TRP A 8 -0.29 -35.37 -2.36
N LEU A 9 -0.51 -35.89 -3.57
CA LEU A 9 -0.94 -35.07 -4.69
C LEU A 9 -2.32 -34.46 -4.47
N MET A 10 -3.29 -35.26 -3.98
CA MET A 10 -4.63 -34.75 -3.66
C MET A 10 -4.58 -33.63 -2.61
N ARG A 11 -3.81 -33.83 -1.54
CA ARG A 11 -3.65 -32.81 -0.50
C ARG A 11 -3.05 -31.51 -1.06
N GLY A 12 -1.98 -31.60 -1.84
CA GLY A 12 -1.37 -30.45 -2.49
C GLY A 12 -2.35 -29.72 -3.41
N LEU A 13 -3.15 -30.45 -4.19
CA LEU A 13 -4.18 -29.88 -5.06
C LEU A 13 -5.30 -29.18 -4.27
N VAL A 14 -5.73 -29.73 -3.14
CA VAL A 14 -6.74 -29.10 -2.28
C VAL A 14 -6.21 -27.81 -1.69
N ILE A 15 -4.96 -27.78 -1.18
CA ILE A 15 -4.33 -26.57 -0.66
C ILE A 15 -4.21 -25.53 -1.77
N ALA A 16 -3.69 -25.92 -2.93
CA ALA A 16 -3.55 -25.02 -4.06
C ALA A 16 -4.90 -24.46 -4.53
N GLY A 17 -5.93 -25.30 -4.59
CA GLY A 17 -7.30 -24.89 -4.96
C GLY A 17 -7.90 -23.88 -3.98
N LEU A 18 -7.75 -24.10 -2.68
CA LEU A 18 -8.22 -23.16 -1.64
C LEU A 18 -7.47 -21.82 -1.71
N CYS A 19 -6.14 -21.85 -1.86
CA CYS A 19 -5.34 -20.65 -2.02
C CYS A 19 -5.68 -19.91 -3.32
N ALA A 20 -5.92 -20.64 -4.42
CA ALA A 20 -6.35 -20.04 -5.68
C ALA A 20 -7.72 -19.37 -5.55
N ALA A 21 -8.68 -20.03 -4.91
CA ALA A 21 -10.00 -19.47 -4.68
C ALA A 21 -9.95 -18.19 -3.82
N LEU A 22 -9.13 -18.18 -2.75
CA LEU A 22 -8.95 -17.02 -1.89
C LEU A 22 -8.26 -15.86 -2.64
N ALA A 23 -7.19 -16.15 -3.37
CA ALA A 23 -6.49 -15.16 -4.19
C ALA A 23 -7.39 -14.59 -5.30
N PHE A 24 -8.16 -15.45 -5.96
CA PHE A 24 -9.12 -15.05 -6.98
C PHE A 24 -10.22 -14.16 -6.37
N ALA A 25 -10.82 -14.56 -5.25
CA ALA A 25 -11.84 -13.75 -4.58
C ALA A 25 -11.34 -12.36 -4.19
N HIS A 26 -10.07 -12.25 -3.73
CA HIS A 26 -9.44 -10.97 -3.46
C HIS A 26 -9.15 -10.18 -4.75
N SER A 27 -8.78 -10.86 -5.84
CA SER A 27 -8.35 -10.24 -7.08
C SER A 27 -9.49 -9.70 -7.95
N VAL A 28 -10.70 -10.29 -7.84
CA VAL A 28 -11.86 -9.89 -8.66
C VAL A 28 -12.23 -8.42 -8.51
N PRO A 29 -12.33 -7.84 -7.30
CA PRO A 29 -12.61 -6.42 -7.14
C PRO A 29 -11.56 -5.50 -7.78
N LEU A 30 -10.29 -5.95 -7.87
CA LEU A 30 -9.20 -5.17 -8.45
C LEU A 30 -9.32 -5.06 -9.99
N LEU A 31 -10.12 -5.89 -10.62
CA LEU A 31 -10.40 -5.83 -12.07
C LEU A 31 -11.48 -4.83 -12.44
N TRP A 32 -12.21 -4.31 -11.47
CA TRP A 32 -13.29 -3.36 -11.72
C TRP A 32 -12.75 -1.96 -12.00
N PRO A 33 -13.38 -1.19 -12.89
CA PRO A 33 -12.96 0.19 -13.18
C PRO A 33 -12.91 1.08 -11.93
N GLN A 34 -13.73 0.76 -10.94
CA GLN A 34 -13.80 1.49 -9.66
C GLN A 34 -12.62 1.21 -8.71
N SER A 35 -11.74 0.25 -9.04
CA SER A 35 -10.58 -0.06 -8.18
C SER A 35 -9.55 1.06 -8.14
N GLY A 36 -9.57 1.98 -9.11
CA GLY A 36 -8.61 3.07 -9.21
C GLY A 36 -7.18 2.66 -9.56
N ALA A 37 -6.97 1.38 -9.93
CA ALA A 37 -5.67 0.94 -10.39
C ALA A 37 -5.36 1.54 -11.75
N THR A 38 -4.23 2.23 -11.86
CA THR A 38 -3.78 2.91 -13.08
C THR A 38 -2.56 2.24 -13.72
N ASP A 39 -1.91 1.33 -13.00
CA ASP A 39 -0.78 0.56 -13.51
C ASP A 39 -0.74 -0.87 -12.89
N LEU A 40 0.19 -1.70 -13.39
CA LEU A 40 0.38 -3.06 -12.87
C LEU A 40 0.91 -3.05 -11.44
N VAL A 41 1.69 -2.03 -11.06
CA VAL A 41 2.23 -1.88 -9.71
C VAL A 41 1.11 -1.73 -8.70
N ASP A 42 0.09 -0.92 -8.99
CA ASP A 42 -1.06 -0.73 -8.09
C ASP A 42 -1.76 -2.06 -7.78
N LEU A 43 -1.93 -2.92 -8.79
CA LEU A 43 -2.52 -4.25 -8.61
C LEU A 43 -1.64 -5.15 -7.73
N ILE A 44 -0.32 -5.10 -7.91
CA ILE A 44 0.62 -5.89 -7.11
C ILE A 44 0.69 -5.39 -5.66
N ILE A 45 0.63 -4.07 -5.47
CA ILE A 45 0.62 -3.48 -4.13
C ILE A 45 -0.68 -3.82 -3.41
N SER A 46 -1.82 -3.78 -4.10
CA SER A 46 -3.09 -4.26 -3.56
C SER A 46 -3.00 -5.73 -3.14
N ALA A 47 -2.34 -6.58 -3.94
CA ALA A 47 -2.06 -7.97 -3.55
C ALA A 47 -1.15 -8.07 -2.31
N ARG A 48 -0.19 -7.15 -2.13
CA ARG A 48 0.67 -7.06 -0.94
C ARG A 48 -0.09 -6.60 0.31
N LEU A 49 -1.10 -5.75 0.18
CA LEU A 49 -1.96 -5.38 1.30
C LEU A 49 -2.66 -6.59 1.93
N PHE A 50 -2.91 -7.63 1.14
CA PHE A 50 -3.51 -8.87 1.63
C PHE A 50 -2.49 -9.82 2.31
N TYR A 51 -1.22 -9.42 2.41
CA TYR A 51 -0.14 -10.25 2.98
C TYR A 51 -0.37 -10.72 4.43
N PRO A 52 -0.98 -9.92 5.35
CA PRO A 52 -1.32 -10.41 6.69
C PRO A 52 -2.31 -11.58 6.69
N VAL A 53 -3.25 -11.60 5.74
CA VAL A 53 -4.19 -12.73 5.57
C VAL A 53 -3.44 -13.97 5.13
N TRP A 54 -2.48 -13.83 4.20
CA TRP A 54 -1.59 -14.92 3.81
C TRP A 54 -0.75 -15.43 4.98
N ALA A 55 -0.35 -14.56 5.90
CA ALA A 55 0.37 -14.96 7.11
C ALA A 55 -0.50 -15.88 8.00
N LEU A 56 -1.78 -15.56 8.18
CA LEU A 56 -2.73 -16.41 8.91
C LEU A 56 -2.93 -17.77 8.22
N VAL A 57 -3.17 -17.77 6.91
CA VAL A 57 -3.37 -19.01 6.12
C VAL A 57 -2.12 -19.88 6.17
N ALA A 58 -0.95 -19.29 5.98
CA ALA A 58 0.33 -20.00 6.01
C ALA A 58 0.60 -20.62 7.39
N ALA A 59 0.35 -19.86 8.47
CA ALA A 59 0.51 -20.35 9.84
C ALA A 59 -0.43 -21.51 10.17
N TRP A 60 -1.70 -21.40 9.74
CA TRP A 60 -2.69 -22.45 9.95
C TRP A 60 -2.34 -23.74 9.20
N LEU A 61 -1.93 -23.63 7.93
CA LEU A 61 -1.45 -24.77 7.15
C LEU A 61 -0.20 -25.39 7.77
N ALA A 62 0.73 -24.57 8.24
CA ALA A 62 1.93 -25.05 8.93
C ALA A 62 1.60 -25.79 10.22
N CYS A 63 0.65 -25.28 11.03
CA CYS A 63 0.16 -25.98 12.22
C CYS A 63 -0.47 -27.32 11.86
N TRP A 64 -1.29 -27.35 10.82
CA TRP A 64 -1.94 -28.58 10.38
C TRP A 64 -0.92 -29.65 9.92
N VAL A 65 0.11 -29.23 9.16
CA VAL A 65 1.21 -30.11 8.75
C VAL A 65 1.99 -30.62 9.95
N THR A 66 2.42 -29.73 10.84
CA THR A 66 3.27 -30.12 11.99
C THR A 66 2.54 -30.95 13.01
N ALA A 67 1.23 -30.75 13.22
CA ALA A 67 0.41 -31.56 14.13
C ALA A 67 0.37 -33.03 13.74
N GLN A 68 0.46 -33.36 12.44
CA GLN A 68 0.50 -34.74 11.96
C GLN A 68 1.83 -35.44 12.23
N HIS A 69 2.90 -34.68 12.51
CA HIS A 69 4.24 -35.19 12.76
C HIS A 69 4.69 -35.07 14.22
N THR A 70 3.76 -34.76 15.12
CA THR A 70 4.07 -34.77 16.56
C THR A 70 4.27 -36.21 17.08
N PRO A 71 5.08 -36.40 18.15
CA PRO A 71 5.30 -37.73 18.73
C PRO A 71 4.05 -38.49 19.17
N GLU A 72 2.99 -37.71 19.40
CA GLU A 72 1.68 -38.23 19.86
C GLU A 72 0.80 -38.70 18.71
N SER A 73 1.16 -38.38 17.44
CA SER A 73 0.37 -38.83 16.29
C SER A 73 0.68 -40.26 15.91
N VAL A 74 -0.38 -41.08 15.82
CA VAL A 74 -0.31 -42.52 15.46
C VAL A 74 0.37 -42.79 14.13
N LEU A 75 0.34 -41.82 13.20
CA LEU A 75 0.89 -41.96 11.86
C LEU A 75 2.41 -42.05 11.79
N VAL A 76 3.12 -41.62 12.81
CA VAL A 76 4.59 -41.51 12.81
C VAL A 76 5.25 -42.41 13.89
N GLY A 77 4.47 -43.11 14.67
CA GLY A 77 4.94 -43.91 15.81
C GLY A 77 5.82 -45.13 15.52
N ALA A 78 5.90 -45.56 14.26
CA ALA A 78 6.49 -46.86 13.93
C ALA A 78 7.92 -46.86 13.35
N ALA A 79 8.54 -45.72 13.09
CA ALA A 79 9.90 -45.69 12.48
C ALA A 79 10.91 -44.98 13.38
N PRO A 80 11.68 -45.70 14.20
CA PRO A 80 12.76 -45.10 14.95
C PRO A 80 13.89 -44.65 14.02
N GLY A 81 14.21 -43.34 14.03
CA GLY A 81 15.56 -42.88 13.79
C GLY A 81 15.96 -42.38 12.39
N ARG A 82 15.24 -42.66 11.34
CA ARG A 82 15.62 -42.15 10.00
C ARG A 82 14.49 -41.44 9.30
N GLY A 83 14.30 -40.17 9.54
CA GLY A 83 13.50 -39.48 8.56
C GLY A 83 12.37 -38.61 8.99
N ARG A 84 12.09 -38.41 10.28
CA ARG A 84 11.01 -37.48 10.69
C ARG A 84 11.24 -36.07 10.15
N GLY A 85 12.45 -35.55 10.34
CA GLY A 85 12.83 -34.25 9.80
C GLY A 85 12.78 -34.24 8.26
N ARG A 86 13.22 -35.33 7.60
CA ARG A 86 13.15 -35.41 6.13
C ARG A 86 11.71 -35.47 5.61
N ILE A 87 10.83 -36.23 6.32
CA ILE A 87 9.42 -36.30 5.96
C ILE A 87 8.74 -34.94 6.17
N LEU A 88 8.96 -34.33 7.34
CA LEU A 88 8.43 -33.00 7.66
C LEU A 88 8.92 -31.94 6.65
N GLY A 89 10.23 -31.93 6.36
CA GLY A 89 10.80 -31.00 5.38
C GLY A 89 10.21 -31.16 3.99
N ARG A 90 9.95 -32.41 3.56
CA ARG A 90 9.27 -32.68 2.29
C ARG A 90 7.82 -32.20 2.32
N GLU A 91 7.09 -32.42 3.41
CA GLU A 91 5.71 -31.98 3.54
C GLU A 91 5.59 -30.46 3.57
N LEU A 92 6.42 -29.79 4.35
CA LEU A 92 6.46 -28.34 4.37
C LEU A 92 6.82 -27.78 2.98
N GLY A 93 7.82 -28.37 2.32
CA GLY A 93 8.19 -27.98 0.96
C GLY A 93 7.05 -28.15 -0.04
N THR A 94 6.34 -29.29 0.00
CA THR A 94 5.15 -29.48 -0.89
C THR A 94 4.02 -28.52 -0.55
N THR A 95 3.81 -28.20 0.74
CA THR A 95 2.83 -27.21 1.16
C THR A 95 3.19 -25.81 0.68
N MET A 96 4.47 -25.41 0.80
CA MET A 96 4.95 -24.14 0.26
C MET A 96 4.71 -24.02 -1.25
N ILE A 97 5.07 -25.07 -2.01
CA ILE A 97 4.83 -25.10 -3.47
C ILE A 97 3.33 -25.02 -3.78
N ALA A 98 2.49 -25.77 -3.06
CA ALA A 98 1.04 -25.75 -3.28
C ALA A 98 0.41 -24.38 -3.00
N VAL A 99 0.84 -23.71 -1.92
CA VAL A 99 0.40 -22.36 -1.58
C VAL A 99 0.81 -21.37 -2.67
N VAL A 100 2.10 -21.37 -3.03
CA VAL A 100 2.62 -20.47 -4.09
C VAL A 100 1.91 -20.68 -5.42
N ALA A 101 1.74 -21.94 -5.84
CA ALA A 101 1.05 -22.27 -7.08
C ALA A 101 -0.41 -21.81 -7.03
N GLY A 102 -1.11 -22.05 -5.92
CA GLY A 102 -2.49 -21.61 -5.73
C GLY A 102 -2.62 -20.09 -5.78
N VAL A 103 -1.79 -19.36 -5.05
CA VAL A 103 -1.78 -17.90 -5.05
C VAL A 103 -1.48 -17.35 -6.46
N ALA A 104 -0.45 -17.89 -7.12
CA ALA A 104 -0.08 -17.47 -8.48
C ALA A 104 -1.24 -17.68 -9.46
N VAL A 105 -1.90 -18.84 -9.42
CA VAL A 105 -3.05 -19.14 -10.29
C VAL A 105 -4.23 -18.21 -9.97
N GLY A 106 -4.50 -17.94 -8.70
CA GLY A 106 -5.60 -17.07 -8.30
C GLY A 106 -5.42 -15.60 -8.72
N TYR A 107 -4.19 -15.09 -8.72
CA TYR A 107 -3.88 -13.74 -9.21
C TYR A 107 -3.64 -13.67 -10.73
N LEU A 108 -3.56 -14.81 -11.43
CA LEU A 108 -3.27 -14.82 -12.86
C LEU A 108 -4.22 -13.94 -13.69
N PRO A 109 -5.55 -13.92 -13.47
CA PRO A 109 -6.46 -13.05 -14.21
C PRO A 109 -6.12 -11.56 -14.06
N VAL A 110 -5.76 -11.12 -12.85
CA VAL A 110 -5.35 -9.74 -12.57
C VAL A 110 -4.04 -9.41 -13.26
N LEU A 111 -3.05 -10.30 -13.21
CA LEU A 111 -1.77 -10.10 -13.88
C LEU A 111 -1.94 -9.99 -15.40
N ILE A 112 -2.75 -10.88 -16.01
CA ILE A 112 -3.03 -10.82 -17.45
C ILE A 112 -3.72 -9.52 -17.81
N ALA A 113 -4.75 -9.13 -17.05
CA ALA A 113 -5.46 -7.88 -17.27
C ALA A 113 -4.55 -6.65 -17.08
N GLY A 114 -3.69 -6.66 -16.06
CA GLY A 114 -2.72 -5.61 -15.81
C GLY A 114 -1.72 -5.46 -16.96
N ILE A 115 -1.08 -6.55 -17.40
CA ILE A 115 -0.10 -6.54 -18.51
C ILE A 115 -0.75 -6.11 -19.84
N THR A 116 -2.03 -6.39 -20.06
CA THR A 116 -2.71 -6.07 -21.32
C THR A 116 -3.31 -4.66 -21.34
N ARG A 117 -3.59 -4.06 -20.19
CA ARG A 117 -4.30 -2.79 -20.08
C ARG A 117 -3.41 -1.62 -19.70
N PHE A 118 -2.34 -1.88 -18.95
CA PHE A 118 -1.50 -0.85 -18.35
C PHE A 118 -0.05 -0.95 -18.81
N PRO A 119 0.72 0.15 -18.77
CA PRO A 119 2.16 0.08 -18.87
C PRO A 119 2.73 -0.75 -17.70
N TRP A 120 3.79 -1.49 -17.96
CA TRP A 120 4.43 -2.32 -16.95
C TRP A 120 5.94 -2.37 -17.15
N HIS A 121 6.65 -2.59 -16.06
CA HIS A 121 8.10 -2.78 -16.02
C HIS A 121 8.45 -4.20 -15.52
N LEU A 122 9.63 -4.67 -15.87
CA LEU A 122 10.12 -5.96 -15.38
C LEU A 122 10.15 -6.03 -13.85
N ALA A 123 10.44 -4.90 -13.19
CA ALA A 123 10.44 -4.78 -11.73
C ALA A 123 9.09 -5.17 -11.11
N ASP A 124 7.97 -4.88 -11.78
CA ASP A 124 6.62 -5.18 -11.31
C ASP A 124 6.39 -6.69 -11.25
N LEU A 125 6.75 -7.41 -12.32
CA LEU A 125 6.65 -8.86 -12.34
C LEU A 125 7.56 -9.50 -11.29
N VAL A 126 8.78 -8.97 -11.12
CA VAL A 126 9.71 -9.42 -10.07
C VAL A 126 9.16 -9.13 -8.68
N ALA A 127 8.45 -8.01 -8.49
CA ALA A 127 7.76 -7.68 -7.25
C ALA A 127 6.66 -8.69 -6.89
N PHE A 128 5.95 -9.21 -7.90
CA PHE A 128 4.99 -10.30 -7.70
C PHE A 128 5.68 -11.61 -7.30
N VAL A 129 6.82 -11.95 -7.93
CA VAL A 129 7.63 -13.12 -7.53
C VAL A 129 8.15 -12.96 -6.09
N ALA A 130 8.54 -11.75 -5.69
CA ALA A 130 8.92 -11.44 -4.31
C ALA A 130 7.77 -11.70 -3.33
N LEU A 131 6.54 -11.28 -3.66
CA LEU A 131 5.34 -11.58 -2.88
C LEU A 131 5.14 -13.09 -2.70
N LEU A 132 5.21 -13.86 -3.78
CA LEU A 132 5.08 -15.32 -3.73
C LEU A 132 6.15 -15.98 -2.86
N THR A 133 7.40 -15.52 -2.96
CA THR A 133 8.51 -16.00 -2.14
C THR A 133 8.31 -15.65 -0.68
N GLY A 134 7.81 -14.45 -0.39
CA GLY A 134 7.43 -14.01 0.95
C GLY A 134 6.35 -14.93 1.55
N ILE A 135 5.27 -15.21 0.82
CA ILE A 135 4.19 -16.10 1.27
C ILE A 135 4.74 -17.52 1.55
N ALA A 136 5.62 -18.04 0.69
CA ALA A 136 6.27 -19.32 0.94
C ALA A 136 7.05 -19.32 2.26
N SER A 137 7.79 -18.24 2.55
CA SER A 137 8.58 -18.14 3.79
C SER A 137 7.72 -18.16 5.04
N LEU A 138 6.50 -17.58 4.99
CA LEU A 138 5.56 -17.58 6.11
C LEU A 138 5.11 -18.98 6.54
N VAL A 139 4.98 -19.93 5.59
CA VAL A 139 4.69 -21.34 5.92
C VAL A 139 5.80 -21.95 6.76
N ALA A 140 7.06 -21.69 6.43
CA ALA A 140 8.20 -22.19 7.17
C ALA A 140 8.33 -21.52 8.56
N VAL A 141 8.10 -20.20 8.65
CA VAL A 141 8.08 -19.46 9.92
C VAL A 141 6.96 -19.97 10.83
N GLY A 142 5.75 -20.15 10.29
CA GLY A 142 4.61 -20.72 11.04
C GLY A 142 4.91 -22.13 11.55
N ALA A 143 5.63 -22.95 10.77
CA ALA A 143 6.05 -24.29 11.21
C ALA A 143 7.02 -24.25 12.40
N CYS A 144 7.96 -23.30 12.42
CA CYS A 144 8.83 -23.09 13.58
C CYS A 144 8.00 -22.78 14.85
N GLY A 145 7.07 -21.84 14.76
CA GLY A 145 6.18 -21.48 15.86
C GLY A 145 5.34 -22.67 16.35
N ALA A 146 4.76 -23.44 15.43
CA ALA A 146 3.95 -24.62 15.75
C ALA A 146 4.78 -25.73 16.43
N ILE A 147 6.01 -25.98 15.97
CA ILE A 147 6.89 -27.00 16.58
C ILE A 147 7.33 -26.57 17.97
N VAL A 148 7.73 -25.31 18.15
CA VAL A 148 8.16 -24.78 19.45
C VAL A 148 7.02 -24.88 20.49
N ALA A 149 5.83 -24.44 20.11
CA ALA A 149 4.68 -24.39 21.02
C ALA A 149 4.02 -25.77 21.26
N GLY A 150 4.21 -26.71 20.34
CA GLY A 150 3.56 -28.02 20.36
C GLY A 150 2.10 -27.98 19.87
N PRO A 151 1.44 -29.18 19.76
CA PRO A 151 0.21 -29.31 19.00
C PRO A 151 -0.97 -28.53 19.58
N ARG A 152 -1.05 -28.32 20.89
CA ARG A 152 -2.17 -27.63 21.56
C ARG A 152 -2.02 -26.11 21.51
N VAL A 153 -0.84 -25.62 21.85
CA VAL A 153 -0.56 -24.17 21.93
C VAL A 153 -0.17 -23.62 20.56
N GLY A 154 0.42 -24.45 19.70
CA GLY A 154 0.86 -24.08 18.36
C GLY A 154 -0.24 -23.54 17.46
N VAL A 155 -1.49 -24.04 17.61
CA VAL A 155 -2.64 -23.55 16.84
C VAL A 155 -2.88 -22.04 17.07
N VAL A 156 -2.58 -21.53 18.27
CA VAL A 156 -2.73 -20.13 18.62
C VAL A 156 -1.40 -19.37 18.42
N LEU A 157 -0.29 -19.93 18.90
CA LEU A 157 0.99 -19.23 18.90
C LEU A 157 1.59 -19.06 17.49
N ALA A 158 1.44 -20.05 16.60
CA ALA A 158 2.00 -19.93 15.26
C ALA A 158 1.35 -18.81 14.42
N PRO A 159 0.00 -18.66 14.38
CA PRO A 159 -0.62 -17.48 13.77
C PRO A 159 -0.14 -16.17 14.39
N VAL A 160 -0.09 -16.07 15.72
CA VAL A 160 0.37 -14.86 16.41
C VAL A 160 1.81 -14.50 16.01
N VAL A 161 2.72 -15.48 16.08
CA VAL A 161 4.13 -15.25 15.69
C VAL A 161 4.23 -14.89 14.22
N THR A 162 3.52 -15.59 13.34
CA THR A 162 3.61 -15.35 11.89
C THR A 162 3.04 -13.99 11.52
N VAL A 163 1.90 -13.59 12.10
CA VAL A 163 1.34 -12.25 11.90
C VAL A 163 2.25 -11.18 12.50
N ALA A 164 2.80 -11.41 13.68
CA ALA A 164 3.74 -10.49 14.29
C ALA A 164 4.98 -10.23 13.42
N THR A 165 5.50 -11.26 12.72
CA THR A 165 6.64 -11.07 11.77
C THR A 165 6.28 -10.20 10.56
N VAL A 166 5.00 -10.01 10.27
CA VAL A 166 4.51 -9.12 9.20
C VAL A 166 4.16 -7.74 9.75
N VAL A 167 3.39 -7.71 10.85
CA VAL A 167 2.78 -6.49 11.37
C VAL A 167 3.77 -5.64 12.17
N VAL A 168 4.61 -6.27 13.01
CA VAL A 168 5.57 -5.53 13.85
C VAL A 168 6.58 -4.72 13.01
N PRO A 169 7.23 -5.28 11.97
CA PRO A 169 8.07 -4.47 11.10
C PRO A 169 7.33 -3.32 10.44
N ALA A 170 6.05 -3.52 10.07
CA ALA A 170 5.22 -2.49 9.46
C ALA A 170 5.01 -1.29 10.37
N PHE A 171 4.61 -1.54 11.63
CA PHE A 171 4.45 -0.47 12.63
C PHE A 171 5.77 0.22 12.94
N LEU A 172 6.86 -0.55 13.13
CA LEU A 172 8.18 0.02 13.41
C LEU A 172 8.67 0.92 12.27
N ILE A 173 8.36 0.56 11.02
CA ILE A 173 8.73 1.38 9.85
C ILE A 173 7.88 2.64 9.78
N ASN A 174 6.57 2.54 10.00
CA ASN A 174 5.67 3.67 9.87
C ASN A 174 5.82 4.69 11.00
N ASP A 175 5.99 4.23 12.26
CA ASP A 175 5.96 5.12 13.42
C ASP A 175 7.34 5.61 13.87
N ILE A 176 8.38 4.79 13.72
CA ILE A 176 9.72 5.11 14.25
C ILE A 176 10.65 5.66 13.16
N LEU A 177 10.44 5.25 11.90
CA LEU A 177 11.31 5.59 10.76
C LEU A 177 10.64 6.51 9.74
N LEU A 178 9.66 7.29 10.15
CA LEU A 178 8.92 8.28 9.34
C LEU A 178 9.79 9.19 8.46
N LEU A 179 11.09 9.20 8.67
CA LEU A 179 12.02 10.14 8.07
C LEU A 179 12.44 9.84 6.63
N ASN A 180 12.20 8.63 6.08
CA ASN A 180 12.51 8.37 4.66
C ASN A 180 11.94 7.02 4.19
N ARG A 181 10.66 6.97 3.84
CA ARG A 181 9.97 5.77 3.32
C ARG A 181 10.68 5.11 2.13
N SER A 182 11.39 5.88 1.31
CA SER A 182 12.13 5.40 0.15
C SER A 182 13.47 4.76 0.45
N LYS A 183 14.05 4.99 1.64
CA LYS A 183 15.43 4.60 1.99
C LYS A 183 15.52 3.77 3.26
N SER A 184 14.64 2.86 3.51
CA SER A 184 14.70 2.06 4.75
C SER A 184 15.28 0.67 4.45
N VAL A 185 16.22 0.25 5.29
CA VAL A 185 16.74 -1.14 5.34
C VAL A 185 15.62 -2.16 5.38
N LEU A 186 14.57 -1.79 6.09
CA LEU A 186 13.40 -2.61 6.29
C LEU A 186 12.53 -2.68 5.03
N SER A 187 12.69 -1.78 4.04
CA SER A 187 11.94 -1.85 2.79
C SER A 187 12.23 -3.13 2.00
N ALA A 188 13.46 -3.63 2.07
CA ALA A 188 13.84 -4.91 1.48
C ALA A 188 13.27 -6.12 2.25
N ALA A 189 13.05 -5.99 3.55
CA ALA A 189 12.47 -7.03 4.42
C ALA A 189 10.95 -6.87 4.59
N TYR A 190 10.39 -5.82 4.04
CA TYR A 190 9.00 -5.44 4.24
C TYR A 190 8.16 -5.75 3.00
N MET A 191 7.20 -6.65 3.15
CA MET A 191 6.33 -7.06 2.06
C MET A 191 4.96 -6.40 2.13
N TRP A 192 4.50 -6.03 3.32
CA TRP A 192 3.22 -5.36 3.52
C TRP A 192 3.39 -3.86 3.30
N SER A 193 3.24 -3.41 2.05
CA SER A 193 3.34 -2.00 1.70
C SER A 193 1.95 -1.36 1.67
N VAL A 194 1.82 -0.23 2.32
CA VAL A 194 0.58 0.57 2.37
C VAL A 194 0.51 1.59 1.23
N GLY A 195 1.59 1.77 0.48
CA GLY A 195 1.65 2.70 -0.65
C GLY A 195 2.47 2.19 -1.82
N GLY A 196 2.05 2.55 -3.01
CA GLY A 196 2.77 2.36 -4.27
C GLY A 196 3.89 3.39 -4.47
N PRO A 197 4.62 3.28 -5.58
CA PRO A 197 5.45 4.36 -6.07
C PRO A 197 4.61 5.62 -6.26
N ASN A 198 5.20 6.78 -5.97
CA ASN A 198 4.55 8.04 -6.30
C ASN A 198 4.34 8.14 -7.83
N PRO A 199 3.41 9.00 -8.29
CA PRO A 199 3.31 9.30 -9.71
C PRO A 199 4.69 9.71 -10.28
N GLY A 200 5.09 9.09 -11.39
CA GLY A 200 6.41 9.32 -11.99
C GLY A 200 7.56 8.52 -11.39
N GLU A 201 7.31 7.69 -10.39
CA GLU A 201 8.28 6.74 -9.86
C GLU A 201 7.95 5.32 -10.33
N ARG A 202 8.98 4.47 -10.35
CA ARG A 202 8.87 3.04 -10.60
C ARG A 202 9.58 2.22 -9.53
N LEU A 203 9.25 0.95 -9.42
CA LEU A 203 9.98 0.03 -8.53
C LEU A 203 11.39 -0.22 -9.01
N VAL A 204 12.35 -0.26 -8.08
CA VAL A 204 13.75 -0.57 -8.36
C VAL A 204 13.91 -2.09 -8.49
N LEU A 205 14.29 -2.57 -9.66
CA LEU A 205 14.45 -4.01 -9.97
C LEU A 205 15.41 -4.71 -9.00
N THR A 206 16.53 -4.08 -8.69
CA THR A 206 17.54 -4.65 -7.77
C THR A 206 16.97 -4.86 -6.37
N THR A 207 16.15 -3.94 -5.87
CA THR A 207 15.50 -4.08 -4.56
C THR A 207 14.49 -5.22 -4.56
N GLN A 208 13.73 -5.42 -5.64
CA GLN A 208 12.82 -6.56 -5.74
C GLN A 208 13.57 -7.90 -5.78
N LEU A 209 14.70 -7.98 -6.46
CA LEU A 209 15.56 -9.16 -6.45
C LEU A 209 16.16 -9.44 -5.06
N ILE A 210 16.55 -8.39 -4.35
CA ILE A 210 17.01 -8.50 -2.96
C ILE A 210 15.88 -9.02 -2.06
N GLN A 211 14.64 -8.56 -2.24
CA GLN A 211 13.47 -9.08 -1.51
C GLN A 211 13.29 -10.57 -1.75
N ILE A 212 13.37 -11.04 -2.99
CA ILE A 212 13.31 -12.47 -3.32
C ILE A 212 14.39 -13.24 -2.57
N LEU A 213 15.64 -12.77 -2.65
CA LEU A 213 16.76 -13.42 -1.96
C LEU A 213 16.55 -13.45 -0.44
N PHE A 214 16.13 -12.34 0.15
CA PHE A 214 15.86 -12.23 1.58
C PHE A 214 14.79 -13.23 2.03
N PHE A 215 13.64 -13.26 1.38
CA PHE A 215 12.56 -14.18 1.75
C PHE A 215 12.89 -15.64 1.45
N ALA A 216 13.63 -15.92 0.38
CA ALA A 216 14.14 -17.26 0.12
C ALA A 216 15.10 -17.75 1.24
N LEU A 217 15.99 -16.87 1.73
CA LEU A 217 16.88 -17.17 2.85
C LEU A 217 16.10 -17.34 4.15
N VAL A 218 15.13 -16.49 4.44
CA VAL A 218 14.25 -16.62 5.61
C VAL A 218 13.49 -17.94 5.57
N GLY A 219 12.85 -18.25 4.44
CA GLY A 219 12.10 -19.50 4.26
C GLY A 219 12.99 -20.73 4.37
N PHE A 220 14.16 -20.73 3.73
CA PHE A 220 15.13 -21.83 3.84
C PHE A 220 15.63 -22.01 5.28
N THR A 221 15.99 -20.92 5.94
CA THR A 221 16.47 -20.95 7.33
C THR A 221 15.38 -21.45 8.26
N ALA A 222 14.17 -20.91 8.16
CA ALA A 222 13.03 -21.35 8.97
C ALA A 222 12.71 -22.83 8.74
N LEU A 223 12.78 -23.32 7.49
CA LEU A 223 12.60 -24.73 7.18
C LEU A 223 13.67 -25.60 7.83
N LYS A 224 14.93 -25.19 7.78
CA LYS A 224 16.04 -25.91 8.44
C LYS A 224 15.90 -25.92 9.95
N VAL A 225 15.51 -24.80 10.55
CA VAL A 225 15.28 -24.69 11.98
C VAL A 225 14.06 -25.56 12.39
N ALA A 226 12.97 -25.52 11.65
CA ALA A 226 11.79 -26.35 11.91
C ALA A 226 12.13 -27.84 11.89
N VAL A 227 12.85 -28.30 10.89
CA VAL A 227 13.32 -29.69 10.75
C VAL A 227 14.26 -30.06 11.93
N GLY A 228 15.24 -29.20 12.24
CA GLY A 228 16.16 -29.42 13.37
C GLY A 228 15.45 -29.49 14.73
N LEU A 229 14.52 -28.57 14.99
CA LEU A 229 13.71 -28.57 16.21
C LEU A 229 12.85 -29.85 16.34
N ALA A 230 12.25 -30.31 15.23
CA ALA A 230 11.50 -31.55 15.21
C ALA A 230 12.37 -32.76 15.54
N GLU A 231 13.62 -32.80 15.08
CA GLU A 231 14.59 -33.86 15.40
C GLU A 231 15.03 -33.81 16.87
N VAL A 232 15.32 -32.62 17.41
CA VAL A 232 15.66 -32.43 18.83
C VAL A 232 14.54 -32.94 19.71
N ARG A 233 13.29 -32.54 19.40
CA ARG A 233 12.11 -32.90 20.20
C ARG A 233 11.80 -34.40 20.15
N ALA A 234 12.01 -35.02 18.98
CA ALA A 234 11.69 -36.44 18.78
C ALA A 234 12.76 -37.40 19.34
N ALA A 235 14.05 -37.06 19.18
CA ALA A 235 15.18 -37.96 19.46
C ALA A 235 16.09 -37.49 20.60
N ARG A 236 15.80 -36.34 21.25
CA ARG A 236 16.69 -35.64 22.18
C ARG A 236 18.10 -35.42 21.61
N ASN A 237 18.23 -35.32 20.29
CA ASN A 237 19.50 -35.20 19.60
C ASN A 237 19.99 -33.75 19.65
N PRO A 238 21.08 -33.43 20.38
CA PRO A 238 21.59 -32.07 20.51
C PRO A 238 22.11 -31.47 19.19
N ARG A 239 22.40 -32.30 18.17
CA ARG A 239 22.84 -31.83 16.85
C ARG A 239 21.79 -31.01 16.10
N GLY A 240 20.50 -31.15 16.44
CA GLY A 240 19.43 -30.31 15.85
C GLY A 240 19.61 -28.82 16.13
N TRP A 241 20.26 -28.44 17.23
CA TRP A 241 20.56 -27.06 17.58
C TRP A 241 21.52 -26.37 16.59
N THR A 242 22.34 -27.14 15.84
CA THR A 242 23.20 -26.57 14.79
C THR A 242 22.38 -25.92 13.67
N ALA A 243 21.10 -26.27 13.54
CA ALA A 243 20.20 -25.62 12.60
C ALA A 243 20.00 -24.13 12.90
N LEU A 244 20.15 -23.68 14.16
CA LEU A 244 20.08 -22.27 14.53
C LEU A 244 21.21 -21.43 13.89
N ALA A 245 22.35 -22.06 13.56
CA ALA A 245 23.44 -21.36 12.86
C ALA A 245 22.99 -20.78 11.51
N TRP A 246 21.97 -21.38 10.87
CA TRP A 246 21.43 -20.86 9.60
C TRP A 246 20.76 -19.49 9.74
N VAL A 247 20.34 -19.09 10.96
CA VAL A 247 19.75 -17.78 11.24
C VAL A 247 20.75 -16.64 10.97
N THR A 248 22.05 -16.94 11.02
CA THR A 248 23.10 -15.94 10.71
C THR A 248 23.00 -15.41 9.27
N LEU A 249 22.51 -16.20 8.32
CA LEU A 249 22.43 -15.80 6.91
C LEU A 249 21.45 -14.64 6.68
N PRO A 250 20.14 -14.72 7.06
CA PRO A 250 19.25 -13.60 6.89
C PRO A 250 19.65 -12.40 7.77
N VAL A 251 20.24 -12.63 8.96
CA VAL A 251 20.76 -11.55 9.81
C VAL A 251 21.93 -10.83 9.16
N ALA A 252 22.88 -11.57 8.57
CA ALA A 252 24.00 -10.99 7.85
C ALA A 252 23.54 -10.17 6.62
N LEU A 253 22.55 -10.70 5.88
CA LEU A 253 21.94 -9.96 4.77
C LEU A 253 21.27 -8.69 5.25
N MET A 254 20.53 -8.73 6.36
CA MET A 254 19.92 -7.54 6.95
C MET A 254 20.97 -6.50 7.37
N ALA A 255 22.06 -6.93 8.00
CA ALA A 255 23.17 -6.04 8.35
C ALA A 255 23.82 -5.40 7.12
N PHE A 256 24.00 -6.17 6.04
CA PHE A 256 24.49 -5.66 4.77
C PHE A 256 23.52 -4.62 4.16
N LEU A 257 22.23 -4.91 4.14
CA LEU A 257 21.21 -3.98 3.64
C LEU A 257 21.11 -2.70 4.49
N ALA A 258 21.42 -2.80 5.79
CA ALA A 258 21.49 -1.63 6.68
C ALA A 258 22.56 -0.63 6.23
N VAL A 259 23.65 -1.13 5.66
CA VAL A 259 24.73 -0.29 5.14
C VAL A 259 24.38 0.25 3.74
N GLN A 260 23.80 -0.57 2.88
CA GLN A 260 23.53 -0.22 1.48
C GLN A 260 22.29 0.67 1.30
N GLN A 261 21.32 0.60 2.21
CA GLN A 261 20.07 1.36 2.17
C GLN A 261 19.44 1.40 0.76
N PRO A 262 19.06 0.25 0.18
CA PRO A 262 18.55 0.18 -1.18
C PRO A 262 17.26 1.01 -1.30
N LEU A 263 17.14 1.78 -2.39
CA LEU A 263 15.92 2.51 -2.72
C LEU A 263 14.83 1.52 -3.11
N LEU A 264 13.59 1.73 -2.65
CA LEU A 264 12.43 0.94 -3.06
C LEU A 264 11.91 1.41 -4.41
N THR A 265 11.92 2.72 -4.62
CA THR A 265 11.44 3.40 -5.83
C THR A 265 12.54 4.29 -6.40
N GLU A 266 12.49 4.53 -7.68
CA GLU A 266 13.34 5.48 -8.42
C GLU A 266 12.47 6.28 -9.38
N GLN A 267 12.95 7.46 -9.79
CA GLN A 267 12.29 8.25 -10.81
C GLN A 267 12.23 7.44 -12.11
N ASP A 268 11.05 7.35 -12.72
CA ASP A 268 10.91 6.73 -14.01
C ASP A 268 11.39 7.68 -15.11
N PRO A 269 12.46 7.35 -15.84
CA PRO A 269 13.01 8.24 -16.88
C PRO A 269 12.05 8.42 -18.05
N ASP A 270 11.10 7.52 -18.24
CA ASP A 270 10.12 7.56 -19.32
C ASP A 270 8.85 8.31 -18.91
N ALA A 271 8.64 8.54 -17.61
CA ALA A 271 7.51 9.30 -17.10
C ALA A 271 7.74 10.80 -17.27
N ARG A 272 7.24 11.36 -18.37
CA ARG A 272 7.23 12.83 -18.60
C ARG A 272 5.85 13.38 -18.28
N LEU A 273 5.85 14.53 -17.62
CA LEU A 273 4.62 15.29 -17.41
C LEU A 273 4.12 15.85 -18.75
N HIS A 274 2.85 15.65 -19.00
CA HIS A 274 2.13 16.26 -20.12
C HIS A 274 1.25 17.37 -19.56
N CYS A 275 1.56 18.61 -19.96
CA CYS A 275 0.86 19.81 -19.49
C CYS A 275 -0.13 20.28 -20.54
N GLU A 276 -1.35 20.54 -20.11
CA GLU A 276 -2.37 21.24 -20.88
C GLU A 276 -2.92 22.41 -20.08
N SER A 277 -3.12 23.53 -20.74
CA SER A 277 -3.61 24.76 -20.12
C SER A 277 -4.96 25.17 -20.67
N ASN A 278 -5.83 25.65 -19.79
CA ASN A 278 -6.97 26.48 -20.12
C ASN A 278 -6.73 27.92 -19.61
N ASP A 279 -7.73 28.78 -19.70
CA ASP A 279 -7.60 30.20 -19.32
C ASP A 279 -7.24 30.43 -17.83
N VAL A 280 -7.48 29.44 -16.96
CA VAL A 280 -7.36 29.57 -15.49
C VAL A 280 -6.37 28.59 -14.90
N LEU A 281 -6.22 27.41 -15.51
CA LEU A 281 -5.48 26.27 -14.96
C LEU A 281 -4.58 25.65 -16.03
N GLU A 282 -3.31 25.45 -15.70
CA GLU A 282 -2.40 24.57 -16.41
C GLU A 282 -2.23 23.29 -15.61
N LEU A 283 -2.69 22.15 -16.14
CA LEU A 283 -2.64 20.86 -15.48
C LEU A 283 -1.59 19.95 -16.11
N CYS A 284 -0.56 19.61 -15.33
CA CYS A 284 0.53 18.73 -15.72
C CYS A 284 0.35 17.34 -15.08
N LEU A 285 0.05 16.32 -15.88
CA LEU A 285 -0.16 14.95 -15.44
C LEU A 285 0.86 13.98 -16.02
N TYR A 286 1.14 12.90 -15.27
CA TYR A 286 1.84 11.77 -15.84
C TYR A 286 0.93 10.96 -16.77
N PRO A 287 1.48 10.28 -17.80
CA PRO A 287 0.70 9.54 -18.80
C PRO A 287 -0.29 8.54 -18.20
N LYS A 288 0.04 7.94 -17.05
CA LYS A 288 -0.84 6.99 -16.36
C LYS A 288 -2.14 7.60 -15.86
N ASN A 289 -2.16 8.91 -15.58
CA ASN A 289 -3.32 9.63 -15.07
C ASN A 289 -3.96 10.54 -16.13
N GLU A 290 -3.52 10.42 -17.38
CA GLU A 290 -4.05 11.22 -18.49
C GLU A 290 -5.55 11.00 -18.71
N ALA A 291 -6.05 9.78 -18.47
CA ALA A 291 -7.47 9.46 -18.56
C ALA A 291 -8.35 10.26 -17.57
N GLU A 292 -7.76 10.73 -16.46
CA GLU A 292 -8.46 11.51 -15.44
C GLU A 292 -8.37 13.04 -15.67
N ARG A 293 -7.64 13.49 -16.69
CA ARG A 293 -7.41 14.92 -16.97
C ARG A 293 -8.70 15.72 -17.05
N GLY A 294 -9.67 15.25 -17.84
CA GLY A 294 -10.96 15.93 -18.00
C GLY A 294 -11.68 16.08 -16.66
N PHE A 295 -11.76 14.99 -15.89
CA PHE A 295 -12.39 15.00 -14.57
C PHE A 295 -11.69 15.96 -13.61
N ILE A 296 -10.34 15.94 -13.55
CA ILE A 296 -9.53 16.81 -12.67
C ILE A 296 -9.70 18.26 -13.08
N THR A 297 -9.70 18.55 -14.37
CA THR A 297 -9.91 19.91 -14.89
C THR A 297 -11.29 20.43 -14.49
N ASP A 298 -12.34 19.64 -14.72
CA ASP A 298 -13.71 20.02 -14.37
C ASP A 298 -13.90 20.16 -12.84
N LEU A 299 -13.18 19.37 -12.05
CA LEU A 299 -13.20 19.47 -10.59
C LEU A 299 -12.48 20.72 -10.08
N LEU A 300 -11.35 21.10 -10.68
CA LEU A 300 -10.50 22.17 -10.13
C LEU A 300 -10.82 23.54 -10.70
N THR A 301 -11.18 23.66 -11.98
CA THR A 301 -11.41 24.93 -12.63
C THR A 301 -12.40 25.84 -11.88
N PRO A 302 -13.57 25.35 -11.39
CA PRO A 302 -14.52 26.19 -10.65
C PRO A 302 -14.00 26.69 -9.29
N LEU A 303 -12.98 26.02 -8.73
CA LEU A 303 -12.37 26.42 -7.47
C LEU A 303 -11.29 27.50 -7.66
N MET A 304 -10.68 27.57 -8.85
CA MET A 304 -9.64 28.56 -9.10
C MET A 304 -10.22 29.97 -9.18
N LEU A 305 -9.52 30.91 -8.55
CA LEU A 305 -9.84 32.31 -8.67
C LEU A 305 -9.01 32.91 -9.82
N PRO A 306 -9.56 33.80 -10.65
CA PRO A 306 -8.77 34.57 -11.57
C PRO A 306 -7.73 35.34 -10.77
N SER A 307 -6.43 35.18 -11.10
CA SER A 307 -5.36 35.93 -10.46
C SER A 307 -5.54 37.43 -10.80
N ALA A 308 -5.33 38.31 -9.83
CA ALA A 308 -5.31 39.76 -10.07
C ALA A 308 -4.23 40.16 -11.10
N ASP A 309 -3.15 39.39 -11.18
CA ASP A 309 -2.08 39.50 -12.17
C ASP A 309 -2.33 38.67 -13.44
N ALA A 310 -3.54 38.47 -13.82
CA ALA A 310 -4.23 37.66 -14.85
C ALA A 310 -3.47 37.33 -16.17
N GLN A 311 -2.15 37.17 -16.16
CA GLN A 311 -1.37 36.86 -17.36
C GLN A 311 -0.91 35.38 -17.47
N ALA A 312 -1.04 34.58 -16.42
CA ALA A 312 -0.66 33.17 -16.50
C ALA A 312 -1.66 32.28 -15.75
N PRO A 313 -2.06 31.14 -16.33
CA PRO A 313 -2.86 30.13 -15.61
C PRO A 313 -2.09 29.58 -14.42
N ARG A 314 -2.81 29.18 -13.36
CA ARG A 314 -2.22 28.54 -12.19
C ARG A 314 -1.75 27.14 -12.57
N THR A 315 -0.46 26.84 -12.39
CA THR A 315 0.10 25.54 -12.75
C THR A 315 -0.01 24.54 -11.61
N ILE A 316 -0.72 23.43 -11.85
CA ILE A 316 -0.85 22.30 -10.93
C ILE A 316 -0.17 21.09 -11.55
N SER A 317 0.74 20.45 -10.82
CA SER A 317 1.53 19.33 -11.32
C SER A 317 1.48 18.12 -10.41
N GLN A 318 1.45 16.93 -10.98
CA GLN A 318 1.72 15.69 -10.26
C GLN A 318 3.23 15.54 -10.05
N GLY A 319 3.68 15.67 -8.79
CA GLY A 319 5.09 15.53 -8.46
C GLY A 319 5.87 16.84 -8.63
N GLY A 320 6.29 17.39 -7.50
CA GLY A 320 7.09 18.60 -7.44
C GLY A 320 8.48 18.38 -7.97
N THR A 321 8.71 18.76 -9.20
CA THR A 321 10.07 18.97 -9.70
C THR A 321 10.01 20.01 -10.80
N HIS A 322 10.81 20.99 -10.67
CA HIS A 322 11.42 21.90 -11.63
C HIS A 322 11.40 23.37 -11.18
N GLY A 323 11.79 23.64 -9.91
CA GLY A 323 12.29 24.98 -9.56
C GLY A 323 11.31 26.17 -9.62
N VAL A 324 10.08 25.92 -9.99
CA VAL A 324 8.95 26.85 -9.94
C VAL A 324 8.06 26.38 -8.79
N ALA A 325 7.46 27.29 -8.06
CA ALA A 325 6.46 26.97 -7.03
C ALA A 325 5.22 26.37 -7.70
N VAL A 326 5.30 25.07 -8.00
CA VAL A 326 4.23 24.30 -8.64
C VAL A 326 3.47 23.61 -7.53
N GLU A 327 2.18 23.87 -7.44
CA GLU A 327 1.32 23.19 -6.50
C GLU A 327 1.19 21.71 -6.88
N GLN A 328 1.42 20.84 -5.91
CA GLN A 328 1.38 19.40 -6.12
C GLN A 328 -0.06 18.89 -6.06
N LEU A 329 -0.47 18.19 -7.10
CA LEU A 329 -1.65 17.34 -7.06
C LEU A 329 -1.28 16.08 -6.25
N GLU A 330 -1.91 15.87 -5.11
CA GLU A 330 -1.74 14.65 -4.34
C GLU A 330 -2.32 13.45 -5.08
N GLN A 331 -2.00 12.25 -4.62
CA GLN A 331 -2.28 10.98 -5.30
C GLN A 331 -3.67 10.93 -5.95
N VAL A 332 -3.69 10.83 -7.27
CA VAL A 332 -4.88 10.49 -8.05
C VAL A 332 -4.98 8.97 -8.04
N GLY A 333 -5.94 8.42 -7.32
CA GLY A 333 -6.14 6.97 -7.28
C GLY A 333 -7.26 6.57 -6.33
N GLY A 334 -7.97 5.52 -6.69
CA GLY A 334 -9.13 5.03 -5.95
C GLY A 334 -10.48 5.48 -6.58
N PRO A 335 -11.60 5.23 -5.91
CA PRO A 335 -12.90 5.71 -6.37
C PRO A 335 -12.91 7.23 -6.50
N ARG A 336 -13.34 7.76 -7.66
CA ARG A 336 -13.36 9.20 -7.95
C ARG A 336 -14.08 10.02 -6.87
N GLU A 337 -15.14 9.46 -6.29
CA GLU A 337 -15.88 10.08 -5.21
C GLU A 337 -15.01 10.38 -3.98
N SER A 338 -14.18 9.43 -3.56
CA SER A 338 -13.36 9.56 -2.35
C SER A 338 -12.18 10.50 -2.53
N TRP A 339 -11.34 10.28 -3.56
CA TRP A 339 -10.19 11.15 -3.77
C TRP A 339 -10.60 12.52 -4.32
N GLY A 340 -11.69 12.59 -5.11
CA GLY A 340 -12.26 13.83 -5.59
C GLY A 340 -12.74 14.74 -4.47
N ALA A 341 -13.37 14.19 -3.43
CA ALA A 341 -13.78 14.93 -2.24
C ALA A 341 -12.57 15.52 -1.49
N ILE A 342 -11.49 14.71 -1.30
CA ILE A 342 -10.24 15.19 -0.69
C ILE A 342 -9.63 16.31 -1.53
N GLN A 343 -9.52 16.14 -2.84
CA GLN A 343 -8.98 17.14 -3.74
C GLN A 343 -9.82 18.42 -3.74
N ALA A 344 -11.15 18.30 -3.83
CA ALA A 344 -12.05 19.46 -3.83
C ALA A 344 -11.86 20.30 -2.55
N ARG A 345 -11.82 19.67 -1.37
CA ARG A 345 -11.59 20.36 -0.10
C ARG A 345 -10.23 21.04 -0.05
N MET A 346 -9.18 20.28 -0.38
CA MET A 346 -7.81 20.77 -0.37
C MET A 346 -7.63 21.96 -1.33
N TRP A 347 -8.16 21.85 -2.56
CA TRP A 347 -8.00 22.91 -3.56
C TRP A 347 -8.91 24.11 -3.33
N ALA A 348 -10.09 23.93 -2.72
CA ALA A 348 -10.88 25.06 -2.24
C ALA A 348 -10.09 25.88 -1.22
N TYR A 349 -9.43 25.22 -0.27
CA TYR A 349 -8.55 25.86 0.70
C TYR A 349 -7.34 26.53 0.03
N ARG A 350 -6.59 25.80 -0.80
CA ARG A 350 -5.39 26.34 -1.49
C ARG A 350 -5.71 27.47 -2.46
N SER A 351 -6.91 27.51 -3.04
CA SER A 351 -7.30 28.59 -3.94
C SER A 351 -7.41 29.95 -3.23
N LEU A 352 -7.59 29.95 -1.92
CA LEU A 352 -7.68 31.13 -1.09
C LEU A 352 -6.30 31.65 -0.62
N MET A 353 -5.23 30.86 -0.75
CA MET A 353 -3.90 31.14 -0.22
C MET A 353 -2.85 31.29 -1.33
N THR A 354 -1.68 31.79 -0.96
CA THR A 354 -0.51 31.72 -1.85
C THR A 354 0.01 30.27 -1.93
N PRO A 355 0.66 29.89 -3.06
CA PRO A 355 1.18 28.51 -3.25
C PRO A 355 2.16 28.05 -2.18
N THR A 356 2.79 28.96 -1.46
CA THR A 356 3.81 28.71 -0.44
C THR A 356 3.29 28.88 0.98
N ALA A 357 2.02 29.29 1.16
CA ALA A 357 1.45 29.49 2.47
C ALA A 357 1.24 28.15 3.19
N GLU A 358 1.73 28.06 4.41
CA GLU A 358 1.43 26.99 5.37
C GLU A 358 0.87 27.64 6.62
N CYS A 359 -0.31 27.22 7.05
CA CYS A 359 -0.82 27.64 8.36
C CYS A 359 0.18 27.28 9.44
N GLN A 360 0.64 28.27 10.20
CA GLN A 360 1.57 28.02 11.29
C GLN A 360 0.93 27.10 12.33
N ALA A 361 1.64 26.07 12.71
CA ALA A 361 1.21 25.18 13.79
C ALA A 361 1.08 25.98 15.09
N GLY A 362 -0.13 26.39 15.45
CA GLY A 362 -0.41 27.22 16.61
C GLY A 362 -1.51 28.25 16.41
N ALA A 363 -2.12 28.34 15.21
CA ALA A 363 -3.35 29.11 15.03
C ALA A 363 -4.43 28.63 16.02
N LEU A 364 -5.11 29.55 16.66
CA LEU A 364 -6.16 29.24 17.64
C LEU A 364 -7.28 28.45 16.95
N GLU A 365 -7.89 27.48 17.64
CA GLU A 365 -8.96 26.61 17.09
C GLU A 365 -10.13 27.43 16.46
N GLU A 366 -10.41 28.62 16.98
CA GLU A 366 -11.46 29.50 16.50
C GLU A 366 -11.11 30.13 15.13
N GLU A 367 -9.85 30.55 14.95
CA GLU A 367 -9.36 31.13 13.70
C GLU A 367 -9.32 30.11 12.57
N THR A 368 -8.93 28.87 12.88
CA THR A 368 -8.98 27.75 11.92
C THR A 368 -10.41 27.43 11.50
N SER A 369 -11.40 27.59 12.38
CA SER A 369 -12.79 27.33 12.05
C SER A 369 -13.39 28.39 11.11
N VAL A 370 -12.93 29.64 11.17
CA VAL A 370 -13.34 30.71 10.25
C VAL A 370 -12.75 30.46 8.86
N VAL A 371 -11.45 30.14 8.75
CA VAL A 371 -10.81 29.78 7.47
C VAL A 371 -11.48 28.56 6.84
N GLU A 372 -11.83 27.56 7.63
CA GLU A 372 -12.61 26.41 7.17
C GLU A 372 -13.98 26.83 6.66
N GLY A 373 -14.69 27.70 7.37
CA GLY A 373 -15.97 28.26 6.95
C GLY A 373 -15.89 29.01 5.61
N VAL A 374 -14.83 29.81 5.40
CA VAL A 374 -14.57 30.50 4.12
C VAL A 374 -14.27 29.48 3.01
N THR A 375 -13.50 28.43 3.30
CA THR A 375 -13.23 27.34 2.36
C THR A 375 -14.52 26.64 1.92
N LEU A 376 -15.43 26.35 2.86
CA LEU A 376 -16.73 25.73 2.55
C LEU A 376 -17.65 26.69 1.79
N ALA A 377 -17.62 28.00 2.09
CA ALA A 377 -18.36 29.00 1.34
C ALA A 377 -17.86 29.06 -0.12
N ARG A 378 -16.54 28.99 -0.35
CA ARG A 378 -15.96 28.92 -1.69
C ARG A 378 -16.37 27.64 -2.42
N LEU A 379 -16.35 26.50 -1.75
CA LEU A 379 -16.77 25.22 -2.33
C LEU A 379 -18.26 25.25 -2.71
N ARG A 380 -19.13 25.82 -1.87
CA ARG A 380 -20.57 25.99 -2.18
C ARG A 380 -20.77 26.86 -3.41
N PHE A 381 -20.04 27.98 -3.47
CA PHE A 381 -20.06 28.86 -4.65
C PHE A 381 -19.63 28.14 -5.92
N ALA A 382 -18.58 27.31 -5.85
CA ALA A 382 -18.13 26.51 -6.97
C ALA A 382 -19.16 25.44 -7.36
N ALA A 383 -19.83 24.81 -6.38
CA ALA A 383 -20.88 23.81 -6.62
C ALA A 383 -22.06 24.34 -7.44
N ASP A 384 -22.42 25.61 -7.24
CA ASP A 384 -23.53 26.28 -7.99
C ASP A 384 -23.15 26.52 -9.46
N LYS A 385 -21.85 26.57 -9.79
CA LYS A 385 -21.34 26.82 -11.14
C LYS A 385 -21.03 25.57 -11.97
N VAL A 386 -20.97 24.42 -11.32
CA VAL A 386 -20.60 23.16 -11.98
C VAL A 386 -21.79 22.57 -12.73
N ASP A 387 -21.61 22.31 -14.02
CA ASP A 387 -22.62 21.63 -14.85
C ASP A 387 -22.64 20.11 -14.60
N SER A 388 -21.48 19.51 -14.33
CA SER A 388 -21.36 18.07 -14.10
C SER A 388 -22.09 17.63 -12.81
N PRO A 389 -23.09 16.73 -12.89
CA PRO A 389 -23.77 16.22 -11.71
C PRO A 389 -22.87 15.38 -10.80
N GLU A 390 -21.84 14.69 -11.37
CA GLU A 390 -20.85 13.91 -10.64
C GLU A 390 -20.01 14.82 -9.74
N ILE A 391 -19.46 15.89 -10.30
CA ILE A 391 -18.62 16.83 -9.54
C ILE A 391 -19.45 17.60 -8.52
N ARG A 392 -20.69 17.98 -8.86
CA ARG A 392 -21.58 18.62 -7.91
C ARG A 392 -21.90 17.70 -6.72
N ALA A 393 -22.06 16.40 -6.94
CA ALA A 393 -22.27 15.43 -5.88
C ALA A 393 -21.03 15.32 -4.97
N ILE A 394 -19.81 15.37 -5.54
CA ILE A 394 -18.56 15.39 -4.77
C ILE A 394 -18.47 16.64 -3.89
N TYR A 395 -18.76 17.82 -4.44
CA TYR A 395 -18.75 19.05 -3.65
C TYR A 395 -19.80 19.00 -2.54
N GLN A 396 -20.99 18.49 -2.83
CA GLN A 396 -22.05 18.34 -1.83
C GLN A 396 -21.64 17.36 -0.73
N GLN A 397 -20.99 16.25 -1.06
CA GLN A 397 -20.47 15.31 -0.07
C GLN A 397 -19.48 16.00 0.89
N VAL A 398 -18.55 16.80 0.37
CA VAL A 398 -17.61 17.56 1.23
C VAL A 398 -18.34 18.53 2.15
N LEU A 399 -19.35 19.23 1.63
CA LEU A 399 -20.16 20.18 2.41
C LEU A 399 -20.95 19.47 3.51
N ASP A 400 -21.48 18.27 3.24
CA ASP A 400 -22.26 17.48 4.20
C ASP A 400 -21.38 16.86 5.30
N GLU A 401 -20.16 16.42 4.94
CA GLU A 401 -19.20 15.84 5.88
C GLU A 401 -18.54 16.89 6.81
N SER A 402 -18.46 18.15 6.35
CA SER A 402 -17.76 19.23 7.06
C SER A 402 -18.63 19.98 8.07
N GLY A 403 -19.71 19.40 8.55
CA GLY A 403 -20.78 20.02 9.37
C GLY A 403 -20.39 20.67 10.70
N HIS A 404 -19.11 20.97 10.94
CA HIS A 404 -18.60 21.56 12.19
C HIS A 404 -17.99 22.96 12.00
N GLY A 405 -17.91 23.49 10.77
CA GLY A 405 -17.42 24.83 10.52
C GLY A 405 -18.48 25.90 10.82
N VAL A 406 -18.05 27.10 11.15
CA VAL A 406 -18.95 28.27 11.24
C VAL A 406 -19.57 28.50 9.87
N ASP A 407 -20.90 28.44 9.76
CA ASP A 407 -21.59 28.72 8.48
C ASP A 407 -21.46 30.20 8.11
N VAL A 408 -20.46 30.51 7.34
CA VAL A 408 -20.23 31.86 6.80
C VAL A 408 -20.75 32.02 5.37
N SER A 409 -21.33 30.97 4.80
CA SER A 409 -21.74 30.97 3.38
C SER A 409 -22.74 32.06 3.05
N GLY A 410 -23.63 32.42 3.97
CA GLY A 410 -24.59 33.52 3.80
C GLY A 410 -23.93 34.87 3.57
N ARG A 411 -22.74 35.10 4.12
CA ARG A 411 -22.01 36.35 3.95
C ARG A 411 -21.45 36.55 2.55
N PHE A 412 -21.12 35.43 1.87
CA PHE A 412 -20.60 35.44 0.50
C PHE A 412 -21.68 35.19 -0.57
N SER A 413 -22.94 35.15 -0.20
CA SER A 413 -24.04 34.77 -1.11
C SER A 413 -24.23 35.74 -2.31
N SER A 414 -23.75 36.97 -2.19
CA SER A 414 -23.82 37.99 -3.26
C SER A 414 -22.54 38.09 -4.10
N PHE A 415 -21.51 37.29 -3.78
CA PHE A 415 -20.20 37.37 -4.46
C PHE A 415 -20.27 36.71 -5.84
N ASP A 416 -19.64 37.36 -6.80
CA ASP A 416 -19.21 36.76 -8.06
C ASP A 416 -17.69 36.46 -8.01
N ASP A 417 -17.09 35.93 -9.09
CA ASP A 417 -15.67 35.61 -9.11
C ASP A 417 -14.76 36.83 -8.90
N ALA A 418 -15.18 38.01 -9.39
CA ALA A 418 -14.40 39.23 -9.23
C ALA A 418 -14.45 39.71 -7.76
N ALA A 419 -15.60 39.63 -7.12
CA ALA A 419 -15.76 39.96 -5.70
C ALA A 419 -14.96 38.98 -4.82
N TRP A 420 -14.98 37.69 -5.13
CA TRP A 420 -14.15 36.70 -4.45
C TRP A 420 -12.65 37.01 -4.61
N ALA A 421 -12.19 37.26 -5.83
CA ALA A 421 -10.78 37.58 -6.09
C ALA A 421 -10.35 38.86 -5.35
N ALA A 422 -11.18 39.90 -5.34
CA ALA A 422 -10.90 41.15 -4.64
C ALA A 422 -10.84 40.96 -3.11
N TRP A 423 -11.77 40.19 -2.54
CA TRP A 423 -11.78 39.91 -1.12
C TRP A 423 -10.58 39.08 -0.67
N VAL A 424 -10.23 38.02 -1.41
CA VAL A 424 -9.04 37.21 -1.14
C VAL A 424 -7.78 38.03 -1.23
N GLU A 425 -7.66 38.91 -2.23
CA GLU A 425 -6.49 39.78 -2.35
C GLU A 425 -6.36 40.77 -1.20
N GLN A 426 -7.50 41.32 -0.76
CA GLN A 426 -7.52 42.24 0.39
C GLN A 426 -7.09 41.56 1.70
N HIS A 427 -7.45 40.29 1.91
CA HIS A 427 -7.20 39.55 3.14
C HIS A 427 -6.12 38.47 2.98
N ARG A 428 -5.23 38.63 2.01
CA ARG A 428 -4.23 37.64 1.65
C ARG A 428 -3.27 37.30 2.78
N GLU A 429 -2.79 38.32 3.48
CA GLU A 429 -1.85 38.13 4.60
C GLU A 429 -2.51 37.38 5.77
N GLU A 430 -3.76 37.68 6.05
CA GLU A 430 -4.54 37.02 7.09
C GLU A 430 -4.88 35.56 6.71
N LEU A 431 -5.22 35.33 5.43
CA LEU A 431 -5.47 33.97 4.90
C LEU A 431 -4.20 33.12 4.94
N ASP A 432 -3.08 33.65 4.45
CA ASP A 432 -1.78 32.96 4.45
C ASP A 432 -1.28 32.67 5.88
N GLY A 433 -1.60 33.54 6.83
CA GLY A 433 -1.32 33.36 8.26
C GLY A 433 -2.35 32.50 9.00
N CYS A 434 -3.46 32.14 8.37
CA CYS A 434 -4.63 31.50 9.00
C CYS A 434 -5.20 32.25 10.20
N VAL A 435 -5.16 33.57 10.16
CA VAL A 435 -5.61 34.45 11.25
C VAL A 435 -6.87 35.27 10.88
N VAL A 436 -7.61 34.84 9.86
CA VAL A 436 -8.89 35.46 9.46
C VAL A 436 -9.90 35.30 10.59
N THR A 437 -10.50 36.40 11.01
CA THR A 437 -11.51 36.44 12.08
C THR A 437 -12.94 36.63 11.52
N ALA A 438 -13.93 36.47 12.38
CA ALA A 438 -15.33 36.71 11.99
C ALA A 438 -15.61 38.19 11.64
N GLU A 439 -14.74 39.13 12.06
CA GLU A 439 -14.86 40.55 11.78
C GLU A 439 -14.37 40.91 10.36
N ASP A 440 -13.49 40.09 9.78
CA ASP A 440 -12.93 40.27 8.44
C ASP A 440 -13.89 39.76 7.34
N LEU A 441 -14.95 39.06 7.73
CA LEU A 441 -15.93 38.52 6.79
C LEU A 441 -16.85 39.64 6.25
N PRO A 442 -17.26 39.57 4.94
CA PRO A 442 -18.08 40.55 4.29
C PRO A 442 -19.45 40.73 4.89
#